data_d06cb89d28b253be3d38315627f60738
#
_entry.id   d06cb89d28b253be3d38315627f60738
#
_cell.length_a   1.000
_cell.length_b   1.000
_cell.length_c   1.000
_cell.angle_alpha   90.00
_cell.angle_beta   90.00
_cell.angle_gamma   90.00
#
_symmetry.space_group_name_H-M   'P 1'
#
loop_
_entity.id
_entity.type
_entity.pdbx_description
1 polymer ?
#
loop_
_entity_poly.entity_id
_entity_poly.type
_entity_poly.pdbx_seq_one_letter_code
_entity_poly.pdbx_strand_id
1 'polypeptide(L)'
;LAETELVSLATTVGTPYLTNISSLSKGGTILNISLRDLGPEVILQCDNVVDDVDHVCRAQTSPHLAEQQVGHRDFIRCSLAAILSDKEPARQTDTDISIFSPFGLGILDIALAQMVAKLAVETGKGVKIPAFLPEPWAKTL
;
A
#
# COMPACT_ATOMS: atom_id res chain seq x y z
N LEU A 1 9.21 -17.37 10.44
CA LEU A 1 7.99 -17.03 9.70
C LEU A 1 6.88 -18.08 9.88
N ALA A 2 7.21 -19.35 10.10
CA ALA A 2 6.22 -20.43 10.23
C ALA A 2 5.28 -20.34 11.45
N GLU A 3 5.60 -19.48 12.41
CA GLU A 3 4.83 -19.31 13.66
C GLU A 3 4.10 -17.96 13.72
N THR A 4 4.13 -17.19 12.62
CA THR A 4 3.54 -15.85 12.59
C THR A 4 2.41 -15.78 11.58
N GLU A 5 1.28 -15.21 12.00
CA GLU A 5 0.13 -14.95 11.14
C GLU A 5 0.24 -13.62 10.39
N LEU A 6 1.08 -12.70 10.87
CA LEU A 6 1.30 -11.39 10.30
C LEU A 6 2.79 -11.11 10.14
N VAL A 7 3.20 -10.76 8.93
CA VAL A 7 4.57 -10.36 8.59
C VAL A 7 4.55 -8.95 8.01
N SER A 8 5.37 -8.06 8.52
CA SER A 8 5.56 -6.71 7.96
C SER A 8 6.95 -6.58 7.36
N LEU A 9 7.02 -6.24 6.08
CA LEU A 9 8.25 -6.01 5.33
C LEU A 9 8.40 -4.50 5.11
N ALA A 10 9.43 -3.90 5.69
CA ALA A 10 9.69 -2.47 5.63
C ALA A 10 11.19 -2.20 5.45
N THR A 11 11.77 -2.76 4.39
CA THR A 11 13.20 -2.63 4.08
C THR A 11 13.45 -1.61 2.96
N THR A 12 14.71 -1.37 2.66
CA THR A 12 15.15 -0.48 1.57
C THR A 12 15.93 -1.23 0.50
N VAL A 13 15.75 -2.56 0.40
CA VAL A 13 16.48 -3.37 -0.59
C VAL A 13 16.12 -3.00 -2.03
N GLY A 14 17.10 -3.08 -2.90
CA GLY A 14 16.95 -2.76 -4.32
C GLY A 14 16.49 -3.94 -5.19
N THR A 15 16.58 -5.17 -4.68
CA THR A 15 16.22 -6.41 -5.40
C THR A 15 15.41 -7.33 -4.50
N PRO A 16 14.41 -8.07 -5.04
CA PRO A 16 13.65 -9.04 -4.27
C PRO A 16 14.57 -10.11 -3.66
N TYR A 17 14.27 -10.50 -2.41
CA TYR A 17 14.99 -11.55 -1.70
C TYR A 17 14.07 -12.64 -1.14
N LEU A 18 12.78 -12.36 -0.97
CA LEU A 18 11.78 -13.35 -0.60
C LEU A 18 11.13 -13.91 -1.87
N THR A 19 11.63 -15.06 -2.29
CA THR A 19 11.18 -15.76 -3.51
C THR A 19 10.37 -17.02 -3.22
N ASN A 20 10.21 -17.36 -1.93
CA ASN A 20 9.48 -18.55 -1.49
C ASN A 20 8.72 -18.24 -0.20
N ILE A 21 7.46 -18.68 -0.15
CA ILE A 21 6.54 -18.52 0.99
C ILE A 21 6.20 -19.84 1.69
N SER A 22 6.85 -20.96 1.34
CA SER A 22 6.53 -22.28 1.90
C SER A 22 6.68 -22.37 3.43
N SER A 23 7.43 -21.45 4.02
CA SER A 23 7.61 -21.33 5.47
C SER A 23 6.60 -20.40 6.16
N LEU A 24 5.67 -19.80 5.42
CA LEU A 24 4.63 -18.96 6.01
C LEU A 24 3.43 -19.80 6.45
N SER A 25 2.77 -19.36 7.50
CA SER A 25 1.53 -19.96 7.96
C SER A 25 0.43 -19.83 6.92
N LYS A 26 -0.37 -20.89 6.73
CA LYS A 26 -1.59 -20.80 5.92
C LYS A 26 -2.51 -19.74 6.50
N GLY A 27 -3.14 -18.98 5.63
CA GLY A 27 -3.99 -17.85 6.04
C GLY A 27 -3.22 -16.64 6.57
N GLY A 28 -1.88 -16.64 6.49
CA GLY A 28 -1.05 -15.53 6.91
C GLY A 28 -1.29 -14.24 6.11
N THR A 29 -0.89 -13.11 6.69
CA THR A 29 -0.95 -11.80 6.04
C THR A 29 0.44 -11.20 5.93
N ILE A 30 0.79 -10.69 4.76
CA ILE A 30 2.01 -9.94 4.53
C ILE A 30 1.65 -8.47 4.28
N LEU A 31 2.18 -7.57 5.11
CA LEU A 31 2.19 -6.14 4.84
C LEU A 31 3.49 -5.82 4.09
N ASN A 32 3.39 -5.68 2.79
CA ASN A 32 4.51 -5.37 1.89
C ASN A 32 4.68 -3.85 1.79
N ILE A 33 5.16 -3.23 2.88
CA ILE A 33 5.33 -1.77 2.99
C ILE A 33 6.54 -1.28 2.20
N SER A 34 7.54 -2.14 2.04
CA SER A 34 8.70 -1.89 1.17
C SER A 34 8.33 -2.05 -0.31
N LEU A 35 9.14 -1.49 -1.20
CA LEU A 35 8.84 -1.51 -2.64
C LEU A 35 8.94 -2.90 -3.27
N ARG A 36 9.97 -3.69 -2.91
CA ARG A 36 10.35 -4.88 -3.70
C ARG A 36 11.01 -6.00 -2.93
N ASP A 37 10.55 -6.26 -1.72
CA ASP A 37 11.09 -7.38 -0.93
C ASP A 37 10.65 -8.75 -1.47
N LEU A 38 9.44 -8.81 -2.05
CA LEU A 38 8.84 -10.03 -2.58
C LEU A 38 9.16 -10.20 -4.06
N GLY A 39 9.56 -11.41 -4.46
CA GLY A 39 9.71 -11.78 -5.86
C GLY A 39 8.37 -11.91 -6.60
N PRO A 40 8.35 -11.78 -7.94
CA PRO A 40 7.17 -11.98 -8.75
C PRO A 40 6.47 -13.31 -8.49
N GLU A 41 7.23 -14.37 -8.29
CA GLU A 41 6.72 -15.72 -8.02
C GLU A 41 5.91 -15.81 -6.73
N VAL A 42 6.22 -14.99 -5.74
CA VAL A 42 5.44 -14.88 -4.49
C VAL A 42 4.16 -14.12 -4.73
N ILE A 43 4.23 -12.98 -5.42
CA ILE A 43 3.06 -12.16 -5.77
C ILE A 43 2.05 -13.01 -6.56
N LEU A 44 2.50 -13.76 -7.55
CA LEU A 44 1.63 -14.55 -8.43
C LEU A 44 0.95 -15.76 -7.75
N GLN A 45 1.41 -16.17 -6.56
CA GLN A 45 0.86 -17.30 -5.81
C GLN A 45 -0.09 -16.89 -4.68
N CYS A 46 -0.24 -15.60 -4.41
CA CYS A 46 -0.95 -15.09 -3.23
C CYS A 46 -2.18 -14.26 -3.60
N ASP A 47 -3.05 -14.05 -2.61
CA ASP A 47 -4.16 -13.10 -2.71
C ASP A 47 -3.65 -11.67 -2.54
N ASN A 48 -3.60 -10.90 -3.64
CA ASN A 48 -3.03 -9.56 -3.64
C ASN A 48 -4.09 -8.47 -3.50
N VAL A 49 -3.95 -7.66 -2.47
CA VAL A 49 -4.71 -6.43 -2.21
C VAL A 49 -3.76 -5.25 -2.29
N VAL A 50 -4.19 -4.17 -2.91
CA VAL A 50 -3.38 -2.96 -3.10
C VAL A 50 -4.13 -1.71 -2.64
N ASP A 51 -3.48 -0.57 -2.59
CA ASP A 51 -4.16 0.72 -2.41
C ASP A 51 -4.77 1.21 -3.72
N ASP A 52 -4.01 1.17 -4.82
CA ASP A 52 -4.43 1.52 -6.17
C ASP A 52 -3.63 0.71 -7.19
N VAL A 53 -4.33 0.09 -8.16
CA VAL A 53 -3.73 -0.82 -9.15
C VAL A 53 -2.76 -0.09 -10.08
N ASP A 54 -3.11 1.12 -10.51
CA ASP A 54 -2.27 1.89 -11.44
C ASP A 54 -1.04 2.49 -10.76
N HIS A 55 -1.16 2.80 -9.46
CA HIS A 55 -0.04 3.35 -8.70
C HIS A 55 0.94 2.26 -8.27
N VAL A 56 0.45 1.13 -7.78
CA VAL A 56 1.33 0.05 -7.29
C VAL A 56 2.14 -0.60 -8.41
N CYS A 57 1.59 -0.68 -9.63
CA CYS A 57 2.29 -1.22 -10.81
C CYS A 57 3.23 -0.20 -11.44
N ARG A 58 4.08 0.45 -10.62
CA ARG A 58 5.10 1.43 -11.03
C ARG A 58 6.39 1.23 -10.24
N ALA A 59 7.41 1.97 -10.58
CA ALA A 59 8.68 2.09 -9.84
C ALA A 59 9.35 0.76 -9.46
N GLN A 60 9.14 -0.29 -10.24
CA GLN A 60 9.70 -1.63 -9.97
C GLN A 60 9.29 -2.19 -8.61
N THR A 61 8.06 -1.94 -8.18
CA THR A 61 7.48 -2.60 -7.01
C THR A 61 7.34 -4.10 -7.23
N SER A 62 7.14 -4.89 -6.16
CA SER A 62 6.90 -6.33 -6.31
C SER A 62 5.71 -6.65 -7.23
N PRO A 63 4.53 -5.99 -7.14
CA PRO A 63 3.45 -6.15 -8.11
C PRO A 63 3.82 -5.73 -9.54
N HIS A 64 4.59 -4.65 -9.72
CA HIS A 64 5.04 -4.21 -11.05
C HIS A 64 5.99 -5.24 -11.69
N LEU A 65 6.89 -5.84 -10.92
CA LEU A 65 7.76 -6.91 -11.43
C LEU A 65 6.94 -8.14 -11.83
N ALA A 66 5.89 -8.49 -11.08
CA ALA A 66 4.98 -9.57 -11.45
C ALA A 66 4.22 -9.24 -12.74
N GLU A 67 3.68 -8.03 -12.89
CA GLU A 67 3.06 -7.54 -14.13
C GLU A 67 4.00 -7.65 -15.32
N GLN A 68 5.25 -7.22 -15.18
CA GLN A 68 6.25 -7.32 -16.25
C GLN A 68 6.56 -8.75 -16.65
N GLN A 69 6.47 -9.69 -15.72
CA GLN A 69 6.71 -11.11 -15.99
C GLN A 69 5.56 -11.77 -16.75
N VAL A 70 4.29 -11.47 -16.39
CA VAL A 70 3.12 -12.15 -16.95
C VAL A 70 2.34 -11.33 -17.98
N GLY A 71 2.57 -10.02 -18.08
CA GLY A 71 1.95 -9.11 -19.03
C GLY A 71 0.51 -8.69 -18.71
N HIS A 72 -0.01 -9.01 -17.52
CA HIS A 72 -1.34 -8.63 -17.05
C HIS A 72 -1.38 -8.40 -15.53
N ARG A 73 -2.51 -7.92 -15.02
CA ARG A 73 -2.71 -7.58 -13.59
C ARG A 73 -3.78 -8.43 -12.89
N ASP A 74 -4.22 -9.51 -13.50
CA ASP A 74 -5.33 -10.35 -12.99
C ASP A 74 -4.99 -11.00 -11.64
N PHE A 75 -3.72 -11.02 -11.25
CA PHE A 75 -3.25 -11.47 -9.94
C PHE A 75 -3.55 -10.46 -8.81
N ILE A 76 -3.94 -9.22 -9.13
CA ILE A 76 -4.39 -8.23 -8.15
C ILE A 76 -5.90 -8.37 -8.02
N ARG A 77 -6.36 -8.87 -6.86
CA ARG A 77 -7.78 -9.11 -6.63
C ARG A 77 -8.57 -7.81 -6.51
N CYS A 78 -8.16 -6.91 -5.65
CA CYS A 78 -8.91 -5.69 -5.38
C CYS A 78 -8.06 -4.60 -4.69
N SER A 79 -8.66 -3.43 -4.53
CA SER A 79 -8.11 -2.37 -3.68
C SER A 79 -8.60 -2.50 -2.25
N LEU A 80 -7.82 -2.00 -1.28
CA LEU A 80 -8.23 -1.89 0.11
C LEU A 80 -9.52 -1.07 0.26
N ALA A 81 -9.71 -0.05 -0.57
CA ALA A 81 -10.94 0.75 -0.58
C ALA A 81 -12.19 -0.07 -0.93
N ALA A 82 -12.07 -1.09 -1.80
CA ALA A 82 -13.17 -1.98 -2.10
C ALA A 82 -13.56 -2.84 -0.89
N ILE A 83 -12.59 -3.32 -0.13
CA ILE A 83 -12.83 -4.07 1.12
C ILE A 83 -13.48 -3.16 2.17
N LEU A 84 -12.93 -1.96 2.40
CA LEU A 84 -13.47 -1.03 3.40
C LEU A 84 -14.87 -0.50 3.08
N SER A 85 -15.30 -0.62 1.82
CA SER A 85 -16.66 -0.25 1.38
C SER A 85 -17.59 -1.45 1.18
N ASP A 86 -17.25 -2.62 1.73
CA ASP A 86 -18.01 -3.87 1.66
C ASP A 86 -18.34 -4.35 0.23
N LYS A 87 -17.54 -3.94 -0.76
CA LYS A 87 -17.67 -4.39 -2.16
C LYS A 87 -16.93 -5.70 -2.43
N GLU A 88 -15.90 -5.95 -1.65
CA GLU A 88 -15.06 -7.14 -1.73
C GLU A 88 -14.82 -7.72 -0.33
N PRO A 89 -14.74 -9.04 -0.18
CA PRO A 89 -14.43 -9.65 1.10
C PRO A 89 -12.99 -9.33 1.53
N ALA A 90 -12.76 -9.28 2.84
CA ALA A 90 -11.43 -9.05 3.40
C ALA A 90 -10.42 -10.13 2.96
N ARG A 91 -10.88 -11.38 2.79
CA ARG A 91 -10.13 -12.54 2.30
C ARG A 91 -11.00 -13.34 1.35
N GLN A 92 -10.40 -14.00 0.37
CA GLN A 92 -11.12 -14.98 -0.45
C GLN A 92 -11.27 -16.32 0.26
N THR A 93 -10.25 -16.79 0.93
CA THR A 93 -10.23 -18.03 1.71
C THR A 93 -9.47 -17.85 3.01
N ASP A 94 -9.73 -18.73 3.98
CA ASP A 94 -9.02 -18.75 5.26
C ASP A 94 -7.60 -19.36 5.17
N THR A 95 -7.27 -19.95 4.03
CA THR A 95 -5.99 -20.65 3.83
C THR A 95 -5.00 -19.91 2.95
N ASP A 96 -5.48 -19.01 2.10
CA ASP A 96 -4.62 -18.26 1.21
C ASP A 96 -3.81 -17.20 1.97
N ILE A 97 -2.58 -17.02 1.55
CA ILE A 97 -1.74 -15.94 2.06
C ILE A 97 -2.17 -14.65 1.37
N SER A 98 -2.59 -13.67 2.15
CA SER A 98 -2.95 -12.35 1.62
C SER A 98 -1.76 -11.41 1.71
N ILE A 99 -1.49 -10.69 0.62
CA ILE A 99 -0.45 -9.66 0.54
C ILE A 99 -1.13 -8.30 0.35
N PHE A 100 -0.87 -7.37 1.27
CA PHE A 100 -1.24 -5.98 1.07
C PHE A 100 -0.01 -5.17 0.66
N SER A 101 -0.04 -4.63 -0.56
CA SER A 101 1.05 -3.83 -1.14
C SER A 101 0.58 -2.38 -1.35
N PRO A 102 0.72 -1.49 -0.36
CA PRO A 102 0.46 -0.07 -0.56
C PRO A 102 1.64 0.58 -1.28
N PHE A 103 1.34 1.48 -2.23
CA PHE A 103 2.34 2.35 -2.85
C PHE A 103 2.32 3.75 -2.24
N GLY A 104 1.17 4.14 -1.68
CA GLY A 104 0.89 5.45 -1.13
C GLY A 104 0.12 6.35 -2.11
N LEU A 105 -0.88 7.01 -1.60
CA LEU A 105 -1.75 7.91 -2.35
C LEU A 105 -1.73 9.29 -1.71
N GLY A 106 -1.26 10.32 -2.42
CA GLY A 106 -1.21 11.69 -1.92
C GLY A 106 -2.57 12.24 -1.50
N ILE A 107 -3.68 11.69 -2.01
CA ILE A 107 -5.03 12.05 -1.57
C ILE A 107 -5.27 11.70 -0.09
N LEU A 108 -4.62 10.66 0.45
CA LEU A 108 -4.73 10.28 1.86
C LEU A 108 -4.08 11.32 2.76
N ASP A 109 -2.94 11.89 2.34
CA ASP A 109 -2.25 12.96 3.07
C ASP A 109 -3.12 14.22 3.13
N ILE A 110 -3.78 14.57 2.02
CA ILE A 110 -4.69 15.71 1.95
C ILE A 110 -5.91 15.48 2.85
N ALA A 111 -6.51 14.29 2.80
CA ALA A 111 -7.66 13.94 3.64
C ALA A 111 -7.30 14.01 5.13
N LEU A 112 -6.14 13.47 5.51
CA LEU A 112 -5.63 13.53 6.89
C LEU A 112 -5.35 14.98 7.31
N ALA A 113 -4.70 15.76 6.45
CA ALA A 113 -4.42 17.17 6.73
C ALA A 113 -5.70 17.98 6.95
N GLN A 114 -6.73 17.76 6.12
CA GLN A 114 -8.04 18.40 6.31
C GLN A 114 -8.69 18.02 7.64
N MET A 115 -8.65 16.73 8.00
CA MET A 115 -9.19 16.25 9.29
C MET A 115 -8.45 16.89 10.46
N VAL A 116 -7.11 16.92 10.42
CA VAL A 116 -6.29 17.53 11.48
C VAL A 116 -6.55 19.04 11.58
N ALA A 117 -6.65 19.75 10.46
CA ALA A 117 -6.97 21.18 10.45
C ALA A 117 -8.34 21.47 11.08
N LYS A 118 -9.36 20.67 10.74
CA LYS A 118 -10.70 20.77 11.35
C LYS A 118 -10.64 20.56 12.86
N LEU A 119 -10.01 19.48 13.32
CA LEU A 119 -9.85 19.18 14.74
C LEU A 119 -9.07 20.26 15.49
N ALA A 120 -8.05 20.83 14.88
CA ALA A 120 -7.26 21.93 15.47
C ALA A 120 -8.14 23.16 15.72
N VAL A 121 -8.98 23.53 14.75
CA VAL A 121 -9.94 24.64 14.91
C VAL A 121 -10.98 24.35 15.99
N GLU A 122 -11.61 23.18 15.99
CA GLU A 122 -12.62 22.77 16.95
C GLU A 122 -12.10 22.70 18.39
N THR A 123 -10.84 22.31 18.57
CA THR A 123 -10.21 22.17 19.90
C THR A 123 -9.41 23.41 20.33
N GLY A 124 -9.33 24.44 19.50
CA GLY A 124 -8.53 25.65 19.75
C GLY A 124 -7.02 25.38 19.84
N LYS A 125 -6.54 24.29 19.23
CA LYS A 125 -5.12 23.90 19.21
C LYS A 125 -4.44 24.33 17.93
N GLY A 126 -3.14 24.61 18.01
CA GLY A 126 -2.34 25.03 16.87
C GLY A 126 -2.18 26.54 16.74
N VAL A 127 -1.36 26.97 15.81
CA VAL A 127 -1.09 28.38 15.51
C VAL A 127 -1.33 28.63 14.04
N LYS A 128 -2.11 29.68 13.74
CA LYS A 128 -2.30 30.14 12.37
C LYS A 128 -1.12 31.01 11.95
N ILE A 129 -0.40 30.62 10.93
CA ILE A 129 0.69 31.41 10.34
C ILE A 129 0.14 32.22 9.18
N PRO A 130 -0.05 33.53 9.31
CA PRO A 130 -0.51 34.39 8.22
C PRO A 130 0.60 34.54 7.18
N ALA A 131 0.22 34.72 5.91
CA ALA A 131 1.13 34.92 4.79
C ALA A 131 2.26 33.87 4.69
N PHE A 132 1.90 32.60 4.87
CA PHE A 132 2.86 31.48 4.81
C PHE A 132 3.53 31.33 3.44
N LEU A 133 2.81 31.62 2.36
CA LEU A 133 3.38 31.59 1.01
C LEU A 133 4.17 32.87 0.75
N PRO A 134 5.39 32.79 0.21
CA PRO A 134 6.17 33.98 -0.15
C PRO A 134 5.47 34.75 -1.30
N GLU A 135 5.54 36.09 -1.25
CA GLU A 135 4.91 36.99 -2.23
C GLU A 135 5.19 36.68 -3.72
N PRO A 136 6.36 36.18 -4.13
CA PRO A 136 6.61 35.83 -5.53
C PRO A 136 5.68 34.74 -6.06
N TRP A 137 5.17 33.86 -5.18
CA TRP A 137 4.22 32.81 -5.55
C TRP A 137 2.81 33.35 -5.81
N ALA A 138 2.43 34.45 -5.20
CA ALA A 138 1.12 35.07 -5.41
C ALA A 138 1.02 35.84 -6.74
N LYS A 139 2.17 36.14 -7.37
CA LYS A 139 2.23 36.90 -8.64
C LYS A 139 2.33 36.02 -9.89
N THR A 140 2.46 34.70 -9.71
CA THR A 140 2.67 33.75 -10.82
C THR A 140 1.43 32.85 -11.09
N LEU A 141 0.35 33.04 -10.34
CA LEU A 141 -0.98 32.43 -10.53
C LEU A 141 -1.98 33.47 -11.02
#